data_21fc2cad431837f98ee72c552d6983eb
#
_entry.id   21fc2cad431837f98ee72c552d6983eb
#
_cell.length_a   1.000
_cell.length_b   1.000
_cell.length_c   1.000
_cell.angle_alpha   90.00
_cell.angle_beta   90.00
_cell.angle_gamma   90.00
#
_symmetry.space_group_name_H-M   'P 1'
#
loop_
_entity.id
_entity.type
_entity.pdbx_description
1 polymer ?
#
loop_
_entity_poly.entity_id
_entity_poly.type
_entity_poly.pdbx_seq_one_letter_code
_entity_poly.pdbx_strand_id
1 'polypeptide(L)'
;MLTQLATVKDRLSIAPATTTYDALLTSAIKAVSNRFDNLTNRTLARTVSATQEFPADKTELILSCFPLEAVTKLEIKSTEAEGWLEQTDIDYLIRNACVVSLGSRLGTWRDQGRITYTGGYVLPGTTPGAGQTAMPDDLEQAAIEQVAYWFRNKETLGLIRNWPSGGTYQVFMKIELLPSVEATLSAYERYTL
;
A
#
# COMPACT_ATOMS: atom_id res chain seq x y z
N MET A 1 6.81 3.87 4.64
CA MET A 1 7.88 3.25 3.81
C MET A 1 7.96 1.79 4.18
N LEU A 2 7.90 0.89 3.22
CA LEU A 2 7.82 -0.56 3.44
C LEU A 2 9.14 -1.21 3.89
N THR A 3 10.24 -0.48 3.89
CA THR A 3 11.52 -0.91 4.47
C THR A 3 12.28 0.27 5.06
N GLN A 4 13.29 -0.01 5.87
CA GLN A 4 14.15 0.99 6.47
C GLN A 4 15.39 1.27 5.62
N LEU A 5 15.87 2.52 5.67
CA LEU A 5 17.10 2.93 5.00
C LEU A 5 18.31 2.08 5.44
N ALA A 6 18.39 1.77 6.74
CA ALA A 6 19.47 0.95 7.28
C ALA A 6 19.50 -0.45 6.65
N THR A 7 18.36 -1.12 6.57
CA THR A 7 18.22 -2.45 5.97
C THR A 7 18.62 -2.46 4.48
N VAL A 8 18.23 -1.41 3.75
CA VAL A 8 18.62 -1.27 2.34
C VAL A 8 20.12 -1.01 2.20
N LYS A 9 20.74 -0.19 3.07
CA LYS A 9 22.19 0.01 3.09
C LYS A 9 22.95 -1.28 3.35
N ASP A 10 22.49 -2.07 4.32
CA ASP A 10 23.08 -3.38 4.62
C ASP A 10 23.00 -4.32 3.41
N ARG A 11 21.85 -4.39 2.73
CA ARG A 11 21.66 -5.18 1.50
C ARG A 11 22.59 -4.74 0.37
N LEU A 12 22.94 -3.46 0.31
CA LEU A 12 23.85 -2.87 -0.70
C LEU A 12 25.30 -2.87 -0.27
N SER A 13 25.63 -3.35 0.94
CA SER A 13 26.97 -3.29 1.55
C SER A 13 27.50 -1.85 1.66
N ILE A 14 26.61 -0.89 1.95
CA ILE A 14 26.96 0.51 2.18
C ILE A 14 27.11 0.72 3.69
N ALA A 15 28.28 1.21 4.11
CA ALA A 15 28.53 1.48 5.53
C ALA A 15 27.46 2.46 6.09
N PRO A 16 26.94 2.25 7.32
CA PRO A 16 25.93 3.13 7.93
C PRO A 16 26.31 4.61 7.97
N ALA A 17 27.60 4.89 8.16
CA ALA A 17 28.13 6.25 8.20
C ALA A 17 28.18 6.96 6.83
N THR A 18 28.04 6.24 5.72
CA THR A 18 28.04 6.81 4.37
C THR A 18 26.68 7.42 4.06
N THR A 19 26.57 8.73 4.04
CA THR A 19 25.31 9.47 3.84
C THR A 19 25.09 9.94 2.39
N THR A 20 26.09 9.78 1.53
CA THR A 20 26.07 10.28 0.14
C THR A 20 24.85 9.83 -0.66
N TYR A 21 24.34 8.62 -0.39
CA TYR A 21 23.21 8.02 -1.11
C TYR A 21 21.90 8.06 -0.34
N ASP A 22 21.85 8.60 0.88
CA ASP A 22 20.68 8.51 1.77
C ASP A 22 19.43 9.16 1.15
N ALA A 23 19.58 10.34 0.55
CA ALA A 23 18.48 11.03 -0.12
C ALA A 23 17.93 10.22 -1.31
N LEU A 24 18.82 9.65 -2.12
CA LEU A 24 18.45 8.83 -3.28
C LEU A 24 17.73 7.55 -2.84
N LEU A 25 18.29 6.82 -1.87
CA LEU A 25 17.72 5.59 -1.34
C LEU A 25 16.37 5.84 -0.66
N THR A 26 16.27 6.91 0.14
CA THR A 26 15.00 7.30 0.77
C THR A 26 13.91 7.60 -0.27
N SER A 27 14.26 8.32 -1.33
CA SER A 27 13.35 8.61 -2.44
C SER A 27 12.93 7.32 -3.16
N ALA A 28 13.86 6.41 -3.43
CA ALA A 28 13.58 5.12 -4.05
C ALA A 28 12.65 4.25 -3.18
N ILE A 29 12.89 4.18 -1.86
CA ILE A 29 12.04 3.45 -0.92
C ILE A 29 10.60 4.00 -0.95
N LYS A 30 10.43 5.34 -0.94
CA LYS A 30 9.10 5.97 -1.04
C LYS A 30 8.43 5.63 -2.36
N ALA A 31 9.15 5.72 -3.47
CA ALA A 31 8.62 5.41 -4.80
C ALA A 31 8.18 3.95 -4.93
N VAL A 32 8.99 3.00 -4.43
CA VAL A 32 8.64 1.58 -4.38
C VAL A 32 7.42 1.35 -3.52
N SER A 33 7.36 1.95 -2.31
CA SER A 33 6.22 1.81 -1.41
C SER A 33 4.91 2.26 -2.06
N ASN A 34 4.92 3.45 -2.68
CA ASN A 34 3.74 3.97 -3.38
C ASN A 34 3.34 3.10 -4.59
N ARG A 35 4.34 2.54 -5.29
CA ARG A 35 4.07 1.65 -6.42
C ARG A 35 3.44 0.33 -5.96
N PHE A 36 3.88 -0.21 -4.82
CA PHE A 36 3.28 -1.41 -4.22
C PHE A 36 1.83 -1.16 -3.82
N ASP A 37 1.54 -0.04 -3.16
CA ASP A 37 0.17 0.36 -2.80
C ASP A 37 -0.72 0.46 -4.06
N ASN A 38 -0.23 1.08 -5.13
CA ASN A 38 -0.98 1.23 -6.37
C ASN A 38 -1.23 -0.11 -7.08
N LEU A 39 -0.22 -0.98 -7.14
CA LEU A 39 -0.34 -2.29 -7.81
C LEU A 39 -1.23 -3.26 -7.05
N THR A 40 -1.16 -3.24 -5.72
CA THR A 40 -2.02 -4.09 -4.88
C THR A 40 -3.41 -3.50 -4.68
N ASN A 41 -3.68 -2.29 -5.20
CA ASN A 41 -4.94 -1.55 -5.02
C ASN A 41 -5.32 -1.43 -3.53
N ARG A 42 -4.33 -1.22 -2.66
CA ARG A 42 -4.52 -1.09 -1.22
C ARG A 42 -3.45 -0.23 -0.57
N THR A 43 -3.70 0.24 0.63
CA THR A 43 -2.70 0.88 1.48
C THR A 43 -2.11 -0.17 2.40
N LEU A 44 -0.85 -0.55 2.19
CA LEU A 44 -0.18 -1.57 2.98
C LEU A 44 0.17 -1.07 4.39
N ALA A 45 0.61 0.18 4.49
CA ALA A 45 1.00 0.79 5.75
C ALA A 45 -0.20 1.00 6.68
N ARG A 46 -0.02 0.69 7.95
CA ARG A 46 -1.01 0.96 8.99
C ARG A 46 -1.43 2.43 9.00
N THR A 47 -2.72 2.66 8.87
CA THR A 47 -3.32 4.00 8.88
C THR A 47 -4.39 4.05 9.95
N VAL A 48 -4.26 5.00 10.86
CA VAL A 48 -5.28 5.30 11.87
C VAL A 48 -6.29 6.27 11.28
N SER A 49 -7.58 6.02 11.52
CA SER A 49 -8.67 6.84 11.00
C SER A 49 -8.65 6.98 9.47
N ALA A 50 -8.31 5.91 8.78
CA ALA A 50 -8.49 5.84 7.33
C ALA A 50 -9.98 5.98 6.98
N THR A 51 -10.28 6.70 5.90
CA THR A 51 -11.65 6.87 5.42
C THR A 51 -11.82 6.27 4.04
N GLN A 52 -12.95 5.62 3.83
CA GLN A 52 -13.34 5.11 2.51
C GLN A 52 -14.82 5.41 2.26
N GLU A 53 -15.11 5.98 1.10
CA GLU A 53 -16.47 6.21 0.64
C GLU A 53 -16.98 5.02 -0.17
N PHE A 54 -18.28 4.78 -0.10
CA PHE A 54 -18.95 3.68 -0.79
C PHE A 54 -20.43 4.03 -1.04
N PRO A 55 -21.11 3.37 -2.03
CA PRO A 55 -22.54 3.53 -2.21
C PRO A 55 -23.31 3.01 -0.99
N ALA A 56 -24.21 3.82 -0.42
CA ALA A 56 -24.88 3.53 0.86
C ALA A 56 -25.84 2.31 0.81
N ASP A 57 -26.15 1.79 -0.38
CA ASP A 57 -26.92 0.58 -0.59
C ASP A 57 -26.10 -0.72 -0.46
N LYS A 58 -24.78 -0.63 -0.36
CA LYS A 58 -23.89 -1.78 -0.17
C LYS A 58 -23.83 -2.19 1.29
N THR A 59 -23.85 -3.50 1.52
CA THR A 59 -23.72 -4.11 2.86
C THR A 59 -22.40 -4.84 3.06
N GLU A 60 -21.66 -5.14 1.99
CA GLU A 60 -20.34 -5.74 2.06
C GLU A 60 -19.31 -4.78 1.50
N LEU A 61 -18.33 -4.43 2.33
CA LEU A 61 -17.31 -3.44 2.03
C LEU A 61 -15.92 -4.09 2.12
N ILE A 62 -15.22 -4.14 1.01
CA ILE A 62 -13.80 -4.49 1.00
C ILE A 62 -13.01 -3.20 1.17
N LEU A 63 -12.30 -3.09 2.30
CA LEU A 63 -11.57 -1.88 2.63
C LEU A 63 -10.18 -1.86 1.98
N SER A 64 -9.65 -0.66 1.76
CA SER A 64 -8.36 -0.48 1.08
C SER A 64 -7.15 -0.67 2.01
N CYS A 65 -7.34 -0.50 3.31
CA CYS A 65 -6.28 -0.63 4.29
C CYS A 65 -6.60 -1.79 5.25
N PHE A 66 -5.97 -2.92 5.06
CA PHE A 66 -6.16 -4.13 5.86
C PHE A 66 -4.81 -4.84 6.11
N PRO A 67 -4.64 -5.67 7.16
CA PRO A 67 -5.66 -6.19 8.08
C PRO A 67 -6.38 -5.11 8.90
N LEU A 68 -7.72 -5.30 9.08
CA LEU A 68 -8.54 -4.39 9.85
C LEU A 68 -8.34 -4.63 11.35
N GLU A 69 -8.20 -3.53 12.09
CA GLU A 69 -8.14 -3.56 13.57
C GLU A 69 -9.49 -3.17 14.16
N ALA A 70 -10.07 -2.06 13.72
CA ALA A 70 -11.33 -1.55 14.23
C ALA A 70 -12.02 -0.63 13.23
N VAL A 71 -13.35 -0.63 13.24
CA VAL A 71 -14.18 0.40 12.62
C VAL A 71 -14.53 1.43 13.70
N THR A 72 -14.29 2.69 13.42
CA THR A 72 -14.50 3.76 14.40
C THR A 72 -15.81 4.49 14.16
N LYS A 73 -16.22 4.66 12.87
CA LYS A 73 -17.37 5.48 12.51
C LYS A 73 -17.98 5.05 11.19
N LEU A 74 -19.31 5.09 11.12
CA LEU A 74 -20.10 4.95 9.91
C LEU A 74 -20.90 6.24 9.72
N GLU A 75 -20.91 6.77 8.51
CA GLU A 75 -21.60 8.02 8.18
C GLU A 75 -22.33 7.87 6.85
N ILE A 76 -23.42 8.63 6.71
CA ILE A 76 -24.17 8.77 5.47
C ILE A 76 -24.26 10.23 5.04
N LYS A 77 -24.25 10.46 3.73
CA LYS A 77 -24.52 11.77 3.13
C LYS A 77 -25.58 11.60 2.03
N SER A 78 -26.74 12.21 2.26
CA SER A 78 -27.87 12.20 1.32
C SER A 78 -27.89 13.46 0.45
N THR A 79 -27.44 14.59 0.97
CA THR A 79 -27.30 15.84 0.22
C THR A 79 -26.01 16.58 0.61
N GLU A 80 -25.52 17.44 -0.29
CA GLU A 80 -24.35 18.27 0.03
C GLU A 80 -24.63 19.27 1.16
N ALA A 81 -25.87 19.74 1.29
CA ALA A 81 -26.26 20.72 2.29
C ALA A 81 -26.29 20.13 3.71
N GLU A 82 -26.68 18.86 3.85
CA GLU A 82 -26.72 18.17 5.15
C GLU A 82 -25.34 17.68 5.60
N GLY A 83 -24.46 17.40 4.64
CA GLY A 83 -23.14 16.87 4.92
C GLY A 83 -23.16 15.42 5.41
N TRP A 84 -22.15 15.03 6.20
CA TRP A 84 -22.01 13.68 6.74
C TRP A 84 -22.71 13.53 8.08
N LEU A 85 -23.64 12.56 8.16
CA LEU A 85 -24.40 12.25 9.38
C LEU A 85 -23.96 10.87 9.90
N GLU A 86 -23.57 10.82 11.17
CA GLU A 86 -23.13 9.58 11.82
C GLU A 86 -24.30 8.61 12.03
N GLN A 87 -24.04 7.32 11.78
CA GLN A 87 -24.96 6.22 11.97
C GLN A 87 -24.47 5.34 13.12
N THR A 88 -25.17 5.34 14.23
CA THR A 88 -24.80 4.60 15.45
C THR A 88 -25.52 3.26 15.61
N ASP A 89 -26.64 3.07 14.90
CA ASP A 89 -27.54 1.93 15.09
C ASP A 89 -27.30 0.79 14.08
N ILE A 90 -26.13 0.77 13.42
CA ILE A 90 -25.80 -0.24 12.42
C ILE A 90 -24.76 -1.19 12.97
N ASP A 91 -25.16 -2.42 13.17
CA ASP A 91 -24.26 -3.51 13.53
C ASP A 91 -23.37 -3.89 12.33
N TYR A 92 -22.15 -4.30 12.62
CA TYR A 92 -21.23 -4.78 11.59
C TYR A 92 -20.40 -5.96 12.10
N LEU A 93 -19.91 -6.77 11.15
CA LEU A 93 -18.96 -7.85 11.39
C LEU A 93 -17.72 -7.67 10.52
N ILE A 94 -16.55 -7.85 11.11
CA ILE A 94 -15.30 -7.90 10.36
C ILE A 94 -15.03 -9.36 9.98
N ARG A 95 -14.94 -9.63 8.66
CA ARG A 95 -14.64 -10.96 8.11
C ARG A 95 -13.27 -10.96 7.47
N ASN A 96 -12.49 -12.02 7.76
CA ASN A 96 -11.14 -12.22 7.20
C ASN A 96 -10.22 -10.99 7.31
N ALA A 97 -10.43 -10.16 8.32
CA ALA A 97 -9.69 -8.92 8.56
C ALA A 97 -9.63 -7.94 7.35
N CYS A 98 -10.50 -8.07 6.36
CA CYS A 98 -10.51 -7.20 5.16
C CYS A 98 -11.91 -6.78 4.71
N VAL A 99 -12.96 -7.50 5.10
CA VAL A 99 -14.33 -7.24 4.72
C VAL A 99 -15.13 -6.78 5.92
N VAL A 100 -15.83 -5.66 5.80
CA VAL A 100 -16.85 -5.23 6.76
C VAL A 100 -18.23 -5.58 6.19
N SER A 101 -18.96 -6.43 6.90
CA SER A 101 -20.34 -6.80 6.58
C SER A 101 -21.27 -6.03 7.48
N LEU A 102 -22.07 -5.13 6.92
CA LEU A 102 -23.06 -4.34 7.65
C LEU A 102 -24.34 -5.15 7.85
N GLY A 103 -24.98 -5.01 9.01
CA GLY A 103 -26.24 -5.67 9.33
C GLY A 103 -27.43 -5.16 8.50
N SER A 104 -27.34 -3.90 8.04
CA SER A 104 -28.34 -3.28 7.16
C SER A 104 -27.67 -2.27 6.21
N ARG A 105 -28.41 -1.84 5.17
CA ARG A 105 -27.97 -0.75 4.29
C ARG A 105 -28.01 0.56 5.05
N LEU A 106 -27.05 1.45 4.79
CA LEU A 106 -27.05 2.80 5.34
C LEU A 106 -28.12 3.70 4.70
N GLY A 107 -28.37 3.49 3.41
CA GLY A 107 -29.30 4.31 2.65
C GLY A 107 -29.64 3.70 1.29
N THR A 108 -29.99 4.57 0.36
CA THR A 108 -30.34 4.22 -1.01
C THR A 108 -29.13 4.27 -1.95
N TRP A 109 -29.30 3.83 -3.20
CA TRP A 109 -28.26 3.91 -4.24
C TRP A 109 -27.77 5.33 -4.55
N ARG A 110 -28.57 6.34 -4.19
CA ARG A 110 -28.24 7.76 -4.38
C ARG A 110 -27.36 8.32 -3.26
N ASP A 111 -27.44 7.71 -2.08
CA ASP A 111 -26.75 8.19 -0.89
C ASP A 111 -25.29 7.67 -0.89
N GLN A 112 -24.40 8.45 -0.28
CA GLN A 112 -22.99 8.06 -0.07
C GLN A 112 -22.81 7.62 1.37
N GLY A 113 -22.21 6.45 1.55
CA GLY A 113 -21.69 5.96 2.82
C GLY A 113 -20.22 6.33 2.98
N ARG A 114 -19.78 6.56 4.20
CA ARG A 114 -18.37 6.71 4.57
C ARG A 114 -18.07 5.89 5.81
N ILE A 115 -17.02 5.08 5.74
CA ILE A 115 -16.50 4.33 6.87
C ILE A 115 -15.16 4.92 7.30
N THR A 116 -15.00 5.12 8.62
CA THR A 116 -13.72 5.48 9.24
C THR A 116 -13.23 4.28 10.04
N TYR A 117 -11.98 3.86 9.80
CA TYR A 117 -11.45 2.64 10.36
C TYR A 117 -9.94 2.73 10.58
N THR A 118 -9.39 1.77 11.31
CA THR A 118 -7.94 1.59 11.47
C THR A 118 -7.57 0.23 10.93
N GLY A 119 -6.50 0.16 10.15
CA GLY A 119 -6.02 -1.10 9.58
C GLY A 119 -4.66 -0.93 8.90
N GLY A 120 -4.17 -2.01 8.29
CA GLY A 120 -2.88 -2.11 7.61
C GLY A 120 -1.79 -2.74 8.47
N TYR A 121 -0.61 -2.88 7.90
CA TYR A 121 0.54 -3.49 8.56
C TYR A 121 1.38 -2.47 9.32
N VAL A 122 1.83 -2.84 10.52
CA VAL A 122 2.86 -2.10 11.25
C VAL A 122 4.19 -2.25 10.50
N LEU A 123 4.76 -1.11 10.13
CA LEU A 123 5.96 -1.07 9.28
C LEU A 123 7.21 -1.52 10.05
N PRO A 124 8.24 -2.02 9.34
CA PRO A 124 9.52 -2.43 9.93
C PRO A 124 10.15 -1.34 10.81
N GLY A 125 10.74 -1.76 11.93
CA GLY A 125 11.33 -0.87 12.91
C GLY A 125 10.39 -0.36 13.99
N THR A 126 9.10 -0.74 13.93
CA THR A 126 8.12 -0.49 14.98
C THR A 126 7.60 -1.83 15.50
N THR A 127 7.56 -2.01 16.81
CA THR A 127 7.00 -3.23 17.41
C THR A 127 5.48 -3.15 17.37
N PRO A 128 4.79 -4.16 16.81
CA PRO A 128 3.33 -4.22 16.83
C PRO A 128 2.77 -4.24 18.24
N GLY A 129 1.74 -3.45 18.49
CA GLY A 129 0.94 -3.53 19.72
C GLY A 129 -0.09 -4.65 19.69
N ALA A 130 -0.85 -4.78 20.77
CA ALA A 130 -1.95 -5.75 20.83
C ALA A 130 -2.98 -5.51 19.73
N GLY A 131 -3.34 -6.57 19.00
CA GLY A 131 -4.30 -6.49 17.88
C GLY A 131 -3.75 -5.92 16.57
N GLN A 132 -2.48 -5.53 16.52
CA GLN A 132 -1.82 -5.05 15.32
C GLN A 132 -1.07 -6.18 14.62
N THR A 133 -1.00 -6.10 13.29
CA THR A 133 -0.30 -7.08 12.46
C THR A 133 1.00 -6.50 11.93
N ALA A 134 2.12 -7.20 12.17
CA ALA A 134 3.40 -6.85 11.56
C ALA A 134 3.34 -6.99 10.04
N MET A 135 4.14 -6.20 9.34
CA MET A 135 4.30 -6.38 7.90
C MET A 135 4.93 -7.75 7.61
N PRO A 136 4.40 -8.53 6.65
CA PRO A 136 5.01 -9.78 6.22
C PRO A 136 6.44 -9.58 5.69
N ASP A 137 7.34 -10.49 6.05
CA ASP A 137 8.76 -10.41 5.68
C ASP A 137 9.00 -10.48 4.17
N ASP A 138 8.15 -11.18 3.42
CA ASP A 138 8.21 -11.29 1.98
C ASP A 138 7.91 -9.96 1.27
N LEU A 139 6.99 -9.13 1.81
CA LEU A 139 6.73 -7.78 1.31
C LEU A 139 7.91 -6.84 1.59
N GLU A 140 8.52 -6.91 2.77
CA GLU A 140 9.71 -6.13 3.07
C GLU A 140 10.87 -6.54 2.16
N GLN A 141 11.09 -7.85 2.01
CA GLN A 141 12.15 -8.37 1.15
C GLN A 141 11.94 -7.95 -0.31
N ALA A 142 10.70 -8.02 -0.83
CA ALA A 142 10.37 -7.56 -2.17
C ALA A 142 10.69 -6.05 -2.36
N ALA A 143 10.38 -5.22 -1.35
CA ALA A 143 10.71 -3.80 -1.39
C ALA A 143 12.23 -3.55 -1.39
N ILE A 144 12.99 -4.29 -0.56
CA ILE A 144 14.44 -4.20 -0.50
C ILE A 144 15.06 -4.61 -1.85
N GLU A 145 14.62 -5.71 -2.45
CA GLU A 145 15.11 -6.19 -3.74
C GLU A 145 14.87 -5.19 -4.87
N GLN A 146 13.68 -4.61 -4.91
CA GLN A 146 13.33 -3.62 -5.93
C GLN A 146 14.16 -2.34 -5.79
N VAL A 147 14.33 -1.84 -4.57
CA VAL A 147 15.17 -0.66 -4.31
C VAL A 147 16.63 -0.94 -4.65
N ALA A 148 17.16 -2.12 -4.25
CA ALA A 148 18.52 -2.52 -4.56
C ALA A 148 18.77 -2.65 -6.06
N TYR A 149 17.80 -3.20 -6.80
CA TYR A 149 17.83 -3.27 -8.25
C TYR A 149 17.90 -1.88 -8.89
N TRP A 150 17.04 -0.96 -8.50
CA TRP A 150 17.05 0.41 -9.03
C TRP A 150 18.36 1.16 -8.71
N PHE A 151 18.87 0.99 -7.49
CA PHE A 151 20.11 1.62 -7.09
C PHE A 151 21.32 1.12 -7.89
N ARG A 152 21.43 -0.21 -8.09
CA ARG A 152 22.52 -0.80 -8.85
C ARG A 152 22.48 -0.40 -10.33
N ASN A 153 21.30 -0.21 -10.87
CA ASN A 153 21.08 0.14 -12.27
C ASN A 153 20.77 1.63 -12.48
N LYS A 154 21.06 2.50 -11.53
CA LYS A 154 20.69 3.93 -11.55
C LYS A 154 21.15 4.68 -12.81
N GLU A 155 22.26 4.26 -13.43
CA GLU A 155 22.82 4.86 -14.64
C GLU A 155 22.26 4.24 -15.94
N THR A 156 21.69 3.05 -15.83
CA THR A 156 21.21 2.25 -16.97
C THR A 156 19.72 1.93 -16.89
N LEU A 157 19.00 2.52 -15.94
CA LEU A 157 17.56 2.29 -15.78
C LEU A 157 16.83 2.62 -17.10
N GLY A 158 16.14 1.60 -17.62
CA GLY A 158 15.41 1.70 -18.87
C GLY A 158 16.21 1.32 -20.12
N LEU A 159 17.52 1.03 -20.04
CA LEU A 159 18.30 0.55 -21.18
C LEU A 159 18.20 -0.99 -21.31
N ILE A 160 17.68 -1.48 -22.44
CA ILE A 160 17.68 -2.93 -22.73
C ILE A 160 19.00 -3.36 -23.37
N ARG A 161 19.58 -2.53 -24.20
CA ARG A 161 20.81 -2.84 -24.94
C ARG A 161 21.69 -1.61 -25.11
N ASN A 162 22.96 -1.76 -24.79
CA ASN A 162 24.01 -0.85 -25.21
C ASN A 162 24.90 -1.63 -26.19
N TRP A 163 24.96 -1.22 -27.44
CA TRP A 163 25.84 -1.84 -28.47
C TRP A 163 27.08 -0.98 -28.63
N PRO A 164 28.27 -1.45 -28.23
CA PRO A 164 29.48 -0.63 -28.22
C PRO A 164 30.15 -0.41 -29.59
N SER A 165 29.62 -0.92 -30.69
CA SER A 165 30.22 -0.78 -32.02
C SER A 165 29.31 -0.05 -33.00
N GLY A 166 29.50 1.27 -33.16
CA GLY A 166 29.24 1.98 -34.40
C GLY A 166 27.82 2.41 -34.73
N GLY A 167 26.84 2.20 -33.88
CA GLY A 167 25.47 2.68 -34.09
C GLY A 167 24.72 2.85 -32.77
N THR A 168 24.34 4.08 -32.46
CA THR A 168 23.66 4.40 -31.18
C THR A 168 22.18 4.05 -31.26
N TYR A 169 21.81 2.77 -31.06
CA TYR A 169 20.44 2.42 -30.75
C TYR A 169 20.33 2.14 -29.26
N GLN A 170 19.83 3.10 -28.50
CA GLN A 170 19.40 2.91 -27.11
C GLN A 170 17.94 2.44 -27.15
N VAL A 171 17.67 1.20 -26.78
CA VAL A 171 16.31 0.70 -26.62
C VAL A 171 15.93 0.85 -25.16
N PHE A 172 14.95 1.71 -24.88
CA PHE A 172 14.40 1.93 -23.55
C PHE A 172 13.25 0.96 -23.30
N MET A 173 13.29 0.28 -22.18
CA MET A 173 12.16 -0.48 -21.67
C MET A 173 11.41 0.35 -20.63
N LYS A 174 10.10 0.15 -20.53
CA LYS A 174 9.34 0.61 -19.37
C LYS A 174 10.01 0.04 -18.13
N ILE A 175 10.28 0.89 -17.14
CA ILE A 175 10.84 0.45 -15.85
C ILE A 175 9.77 -0.42 -15.18
N GLU A 176 9.94 -1.72 -15.25
CA GLU A 176 9.05 -2.70 -14.66
C GLU A 176 9.59 -3.15 -13.31
N LEU A 177 8.72 -3.72 -12.49
CA LEU A 177 9.14 -4.41 -11.29
C LEU A 177 9.87 -5.70 -11.67
N LEU A 178 10.69 -6.19 -10.75
CA LEU A 178 11.28 -7.52 -10.89
C LEU A 178 10.14 -8.57 -10.91
N PRO A 179 10.22 -9.62 -11.74
CA PRO A 179 9.19 -10.66 -11.79
C PRO A 179 8.95 -11.35 -10.45
N SER A 180 9.98 -11.51 -9.62
CA SER A 180 9.86 -12.03 -8.25
C SER A 180 9.02 -11.12 -7.37
N VAL A 181 9.19 -9.80 -7.51
CA VAL A 181 8.43 -8.79 -6.77
C VAL A 181 6.97 -8.79 -7.22
N GLU A 182 6.70 -8.85 -8.53
CA GLU A 182 5.34 -8.93 -9.06
C GLU A 182 4.61 -10.18 -8.58
N ALA A 183 5.30 -11.33 -8.58
CA ALA A 183 4.74 -12.59 -8.06
C ALA A 183 4.37 -12.49 -6.57
N THR A 184 5.21 -11.83 -5.77
CA THR A 184 4.90 -11.57 -4.36
C THR A 184 3.70 -10.65 -4.22
N LEU A 185 3.65 -9.53 -4.95
CA LEU A 185 2.57 -8.55 -4.85
C LEU A 185 1.21 -9.10 -5.27
N SER A 186 1.17 -10.03 -6.23
CA SER A 186 -0.09 -10.66 -6.68
C SER A 186 -0.83 -11.40 -5.56
N ALA A 187 -0.11 -11.93 -4.56
CA ALA A 187 -0.72 -12.56 -3.39
C ALA A 187 -1.38 -11.56 -2.42
N TYR A 188 -1.05 -10.28 -2.55
CA TYR A 188 -1.54 -9.20 -1.68
C TYR A 188 -2.52 -8.25 -2.39
N GLU A 189 -2.88 -8.55 -3.62
CA GLU A 189 -3.79 -7.73 -4.41
C GLU A 189 -5.19 -7.71 -3.80
N ARG A 190 -5.79 -6.53 -3.75
CA ARG A 190 -7.17 -6.33 -3.33
C ARG A 190 -8.12 -6.51 -4.52
N TYR A 191 -9.00 -7.49 -4.42
CA TYR A 191 -10.11 -7.65 -5.35
C TYR A 191 -11.24 -6.68 -4.98
N THR A 192 -11.78 -5.96 -5.93
CA THR A 192 -13.01 -5.16 -5.79
C THR A 192 -14.19 -6.01 -6.24
N LEU A 193 -15.23 -6.08 -5.39
CA LEU A 193 -16.51 -6.71 -5.73
C LEU A 193 -17.36 -5.80 -6.63
#